data_aa61a68071984b5b9c4c434442f85499
#
_entry.id   aa61a68071984b5b9c4c434442f85499
#
_cell.length_a   1.000
_cell.length_b   1.000
_cell.length_c   1.000
_cell.angle_alpha   90.00
_cell.angle_beta   90.00
_cell.angle_gamma   90.00
#
_symmetry.space_group_name_H-M   'P 1'
#
loop_
_entity.id
_entity.type
_entity.pdbx_description
1 polymer ?
#
loop_
_entity_poly.entity_id
_entity_poly.type
_entity_poly.pdbx_seq_one_letter_code
_entity_poly.pdbx_strand_id
1 'polypeptide(L)'
;MATLGLTYWPHLLLHPLTGLKHYLGPFDDYATGVMAETPFHESEPRLDNLNFYYAQEDILFEQAKKQGFTWSVHRSHTIFGYAVDNAMNMVLTLSVYATICKELGQKFIFPGSEAQWNFITDVTDSDLLGEQLIWAATNPAGENEAFNIVNGDTFRWRWLWPKIAEHFGVEWDGFQGEERP
;
A
#
# COMPACT_ATOMS: atom_id res chain seq x y z
N MET A 1 -8.73 -29.42 36.40
CA MET A 1 -9.32 -28.40 35.53
C MET A 1 -8.48 -27.14 35.69
N ALA A 2 -7.57 -26.90 34.77
CA ALA A 2 -6.75 -25.70 34.76
C ALA A 2 -7.55 -24.59 34.05
N THR A 3 -8.02 -23.62 34.79
CA THR A 3 -8.56 -22.40 34.27
C THR A 3 -7.43 -21.66 33.56
N LEU A 4 -7.45 -21.68 32.22
CA LEU A 4 -6.66 -20.72 31.43
C LEU A 4 -7.12 -19.32 31.83
N GLY A 5 -6.37 -18.68 32.71
CA GLY A 5 -6.51 -17.26 32.99
C GLY A 5 -6.29 -16.51 31.69
N LEU A 6 -7.37 -16.05 31.08
CA LEU A 6 -7.32 -14.96 30.12
C LEU A 6 -6.74 -13.78 30.92
N THR A 7 -5.44 -13.62 30.83
CA THR A 7 -4.77 -12.38 31.24
C THR A 7 -5.45 -11.27 30.46
N TYR A 8 -6.18 -10.45 31.19
CA TYR A 8 -6.78 -9.22 30.73
C TYR A 8 -5.70 -8.42 29.96
N TRP A 9 -5.88 -8.34 28.64
CA TRP A 9 -5.09 -7.42 27.82
C TRP A 9 -5.76 -6.04 27.99
N PRO A 10 -5.22 -5.15 28.81
CA PRO A 10 -5.87 -3.87 29.08
C PRO A 10 -5.87 -2.93 27.88
N HIS A 11 -5.24 -3.31 26.80
CA HIS A 11 -5.11 -2.51 25.58
C HIS A 11 -5.53 -3.36 24.38
N LEU A 12 -6.82 -3.37 24.05
CA LEU A 12 -7.23 -3.83 22.72
C LEU A 12 -6.76 -2.77 21.73
N LEU A 13 -5.78 -3.10 20.93
CA LEU A 13 -5.25 -2.22 19.90
C LEU A 13 -5.85 -2.64 18.56
N LEU A 14 -6.58 -1.73 17.91
CA LEU A 14 -7.11 -1.93 16.57
C LEU A 14 -6.20 -1.24 15.54
N HIS A 15 -5.86 -1.97 14.48
CA HIS A 15 -4.95 -1.53 13.43
C HIS A 15 -5.66 -1.52 12.08
N PRO A 16 -6.35 -0.46 11.67
CA PRO A 16 -6.80 -0.34 10.30
C PRO A 16 -5.60 -0.14 9.38
N LEU A 17 -5.51 -0.99 8.37
CA LEU A 17 -4.61 -0.79 7.26
C LEU A 17 -5.32 0.12 6.25
N THR A 18 -4.83 1.34 6.12
CA THR A 18 -5.27 2.32 5.14
C THR A 18 -4.20 2.47 4.05
N GLY A 19 -4.03 3.63 3.44
CA GLY A 19 -2.99 3.79 2.43
C GLY A 19 -2.74 5.23 2.05
N LEU A 20 -1.88 5.42 1.07
CA LEU A 20 -1.50 6.75 0.54
C LEU A 20 -2.69 7.59 0.06
N LYS A 21 -3.84 6.99 -0.18
CA LYS A 21 -5.08 7.75 -0.47
C LYS A 21 -5.47 8.73 0.64
N HIS A 22 -4.86 8.63 1.81
CA HIS A 22 -4.99 9.64 2.84
C HIS A 22 -4.51 11.03 2.35
N TYR A 23 -3.43 11.03 1.57
CA TYR A 23 -2.75 12.24 1.08
C TYR A 23 -3.12 12.61 -0.34
N LEU A 24 -3.72 11.67 -1.05
CA LEU A 24 -3.99 11.78 -2.46
C LEU A 24 -5.48 12.08 -2.66
N GLY A 25 -5.77 13.10 -3.43
CA GLY A 25 -7.13 13.46 -3.83
C GLY A 25 -7.83 12.38 -4.67
N PRO A 26 -8.97 12.70 -5.27
CA PRO A 26 -9.66 11.83 -6.21
C PRO A 26 -8.75 11.43 -7.38
N PHE A 27 -8.98 10.26 -7.96
CA PHE A 27 -8.18 9.77 -9.08
C PHE A 27 -8.13 10.75 -10.26
N ASP A 28 -9.22 11.49 -10.48
CA ASP A 28 -9.33 12.49 -11.54
C ASP A 28 -8.35 13.66 -11.36
N ASP A 29 -7.96 14.00 -10.13
CA ASP A 29 -6.99 15.05 -9.85
C ASP A 29 -5.58 14.65 -10.33
N TYR A 30 -5.23 13.35 -10.25
CA TYR A 30 -3.98 12.84 -10.82
C TYR A 30 -3.95 12.94 -12.34
N ALA A 31 -5.08 12.71 -12.98
CA ALA A 31 -5.20 12.81 -14.43
C ALA A 31 -5.03 14.27 -14.91
N THR A 32 -5.33 15.25 -14.06
CA THR A 32 -5.17 16.68 -14.35
C THR A 32 -3.80 17.23 -13.97
N GLY A 33 -2.91 16.42 -13.41
CA GLY A 33 -1.55 16.81 -13.03
C GLY A 33 -1.46 17.58 -11.70
N VAL A 34 -2.53 17.61 -10.92
CA VAL A 34 -2.48 18.12 -9.55
C VAL A 34 -1.82 17.02 -8.69
N MET A 35 -0.54 17.21 -8.44
CA MET A 35 0.24 16.30 -7.60
C MET A 35 0.27 16.82 -6.17
N ALA A 36 0.02 15.93 -5.20
CA ALA A 36 0.28 16.25 -3.81
C ALA A 36 1.78 16.46 -3.59
N GLU A 37 2.13 17.40 -2.73
CA GLU A 37 3.53 17.66 -2.39
C GLU A 37 4.10 16.50 -1.57
N THR A 38 5.31 16.08 -1.90
CA THR A 38 6.03 15.00 -1.20
C THR A 38 7.31 15.54 -0.55
N PRO A 39 7.81 14.92 0.53
CA PRO A 39 7.34 13.69 1.18
C PRO A 39 6.08 13.87 2.03
N PHE A 40 5.25 12.84 2.11
CA PHE A 40 4.07 12.84 2.97
C PHE A 40 4.44 12.68 4.45
N HIS A 41 3.79 13.46 5.30
CA HIS A 41 3.97 13.40 6.75
C HIS A 41 2.69 12.92 7.45
N GLU A 42 2.83 12.10 8.47
CA GLU A 42 1.71 11.55 9.22
C GLU A 42 0.84 12.64 9.88
N SER A 43 1.44 13.80 10.16
CA SER A 43 0.76 14.96 10.73
C SER A 43 -0.08 15.77 9.73
N GLU A 44 -0.02 15.44 8.43
CA GLU A 44 -0.81 16.14 7.43
C GLU A 44 -2.32 15.97 7.66
N PRO A 45 -3.10 17.06 7.50
CA PRO A 45 -4.54 16.99 7.67
C PRO A 45 -5.19 16.16 6.56
N ARG A 46 -6.41 15.70 6.82
CA ARG A 46 -7.26 15.11 5.80
C ARG A 46 -7.60 16.11 4.72
N LEU A 47 -7.68 15.64 3.49
CA LEU A 47 -8.17 16.42 2.37
C LEU A 47 -9.69 16.60 2.45
N ASP A 48 -10.21 17.71 1.90
CA ASP A 48 -11.65 17.97 1.79
C ASP A 48 -12.24 17.20 0.59
N ASN A 49 -12.25 15.86 0.70
CA ASN A 49 -12.80 14.97 -0.32
C ASN A 49 -13.46 13.74 0.29
N LEU A 50 -14.28 13.05 -0.50
CA LEU A 50 -14.84 11.76 -0.12
C LEU A 50 -13.75 10.69 -0.14
N ASN A 51 -13.43 10.14 1.03
CA ASN A 51 -12.43 9.10 1.17
C ASN A 51 -12.92 8.02 2.15
N PHE A 52 -13.06 6.80 1.67
CA PHE A 52 -13.54 5.70 2.50
C PHE A 52 -12.60 5.38 3.68
N TYR A 53 -11.31 5.68 3.59
CA TYR A 53 -10.39 5.55 4.71
C TYR A 53 -10.72 6.52 5.84
N TYR A 54 -11.15 7.73 5.52
CA TYR A 54 -11.57 8.70 6.54
C TYR A 54 -12.80 8.21 7.29
N ALA A 55 -13.77 7.60 6.59
CA ALA A 55 -14.94 7.01 7.24
C ALA A 55 -14.56 5.82 8.15
N GLN A 56 -13.58 5.01 7.76
CA GLN A 56 -13.06 3.92 8.60
C GLN A 56 -12.35 4.47 9.85
N GLU A 57 -11.51 5.49 9.69
CA GLU A 57 -10.85 6.16 10.82
C GLU A 57 -11.84 6.83 11.76
N ASP A 58 -12.91 7.46 11.25
CA ASP A 58 -13.95 8.07 12.09
C ASP A 58 -14.66 7.05 12.97
N ILE A 59 -15.03 5.89 12.40
CA ILE A 59 -15.61 4.78 13.15
C ILE A 59 -14.63 4.28 14.22
N LEU A 60 -13.33 4.10 13.83
CA LEU A 60 -12.30 3.65 14.74
C LEU A 60 -12.15 4.60 15.93
N PHE A 61 -11.98 5.89 15.68
CA PHE A 61 -11.74 6.90 16.73
C PHE A 61 -12.97 7.06 17.65
N GLU A 62 -14.17 7.00 17.08
CA GLU A 62 -15.39 7.02 17.86
C GLU A 62 -15.50 5.81 18.78
N GLN A 63 -15.22 4.60 18.27
CA GLN A 63 -15.30 3.37 19.07
C GLN A 63 -14.17 3.29 20.10
N ALA A 64 -12.96 3.73 19.76
CA ALA A 64 -11.84 3.80 20.70
C ALA A 64 -12.20 4.70 21.89
N LYS A 65 -12.76 5.87 21.61
CA LYS A 65 -13.22 6.80 22.67
C LYS A 65 -14.36 6.22 23.53
N LYS A 66 -15.29 5.48 22.93
CA LYS A 66 -16.43 4.89 23.65
C LYS A 66 -16.05 3.71 24.53
N GLN A 67 -15.10 2.90 24.05
CA GLN A 67 -14.78 1.61 24.66
C GLN A 67 -13.44 1.62 25.42
N GLY A 68 -12.66 2.69 25.30
CA GLY A 68 -11.40 2.88 26.03
C GLY A 68 -10.24 2.03 25.52
N PHE A 69 -10.20 1.66 24.23
CA PHE A 69 -9.07 0.99 23.64
C PHE A 69 -8.17 1.98 22.87
N THR A 70 -6.94 1.61 22.65
CA THR A 70 -5.99 2.36 21.81
C THR A 70 -6.04 1.90 20.35
N TRP A 71 -5.47 2.69 19.45
CA TRP A 71 -5.47 2.40 18.02
C TRP A 71 -4.12 2.77 17.39
N SER A 72 -3.82 2.20 16.21
CA SER A 72 -2.81 2.75 15.32
C SER A 72 -3.27 2.62 13.86
N VAL A 73 -3.05 3.65 13.06
CA VAL A 73 -3.40 3.67 11.65
C VAL A 73 -2.14 3.47 10.80
N HIS A 74 -2.17 2.52 9.88
CA HIS A 74 -1.03 2.20 9.02
C HIS A 74 -1.34 2.54 7.58
N ARG A 75 -0.60 3.52 7.03
CA ARG A 75 -0.76 4.06 5.68
C ARG A 75 0.31 3.49 4.77
N SER A 76 0.03 2.31 4.22
CA SER A 76 0.95 1.65 3.28
C SER A 76 0.84 2.22 1.88
N HIS A 77 1.93 2.11 1.12
CA HIS A 77 1.88 2.23 -0.34
C HIS A 77 1.37 0.92 -0.97
N THR A 78 1.61 0.72 -2.27
CA THR A 78 1.28 -0.55 -2.94
C THR A 78 2.02 -1.69 -2.25
N ILE A 79 1.27 -2.64 -1.72
CA ILE A 79 1.86 -3.77 -0.98
C ILE A 79 2.36 -4.81 -1.97
N PHE A 80 3.64 -5.17 -1.83
CA PHE A 80 4.27 -6.27 -2.54
C PHE A 80 4.45 -7.45 -1.58
N GLY A 81 3.93 -8.60 -1.96
CA GLY A 81 4.05 -9.81 -1.16
C GLY A 81 3.21 -10.96 -1.67
N TYR A 82 3.38 -12.10 -1.06
CA TYR A 82 2.62 -13.30 -1.38
C TYR A 82 1.35 -13.37 -0.51
N ALA A 83 0.20 -13.52 -1.15
CA ALA A 83 -1.07 -13.72 -0.46
C ALA A 83 -1.97 -14.67 -1.28
N VAL A 84 -2.39 -15.77 -0.65
CA VAL A 84 -3.32 -16.73 -1.28
C VAL A 84 -4.70 -16.08 -1.38
N ASP A 85 -5.37 -16.29 -2.52
CA ASP A 85 -6.75 -15.84 -2.79
C ASP A 85 -6.96 -14.32 -2.68
N ASN A 86 -5.91 -13.52 -2.80
CA ASN A 86 -6.01 -12.07 -2.85
C ASN A 86 -6.07 -11.57 -4.30
N ALA A 87 -7.26 -11.20 -4.75
CA ALA A 87 -7.48 -10.68 -6.11
C ALA A 87 -6.80 -9.31 -6.38
N MET A 88 -6.50 -8.53 -5.32
CA MET A 88 -5.86 -7.22 -5.43
C MET A 88 -4.36 -7.29 -5.10
N ASN A 89 -3.66 -8.28 -5.63
CA ASN A 89 -2.24 -8.46 -5.41
C ASN A 89 -1.42 -8.02 -6.64
N MET A 90 -0.65 -6.95 -6.50
CA MET A 90 0.14 -6.39 -7.61
C MET A 90 1.20 -7.38 -8.11
N VAL A 91 1.88 -8.09 -7.20
CA VAL A 91 2.92 -9.08 -7.58
C VAL A 91 2.29 -10.22 -8.38
N LEU A 92 1.14 -10.74 -7.92
CA LEU A 92 0.40 -11.77 -8.64
C LEU A 92 -0.05 -11.27 -10.03
N THR A 93 -0.60 -10.06 -10.10
CA THR A 93 -1.05 -9.46 -11.36
C THR A 93 0.10 -9.35 -12.37
N LEU A 94 1.25 -8.84 -11.95
CA LEU A 94 2.44 -8.72 -12.81
C LEU A 94 2.98 -10.08 -13.23
N SER A 95 3.01 -11.05 -12.32
CA SER A 95 3.47 -12.42 -12.58
C SER A 95 2.59 -13.13 -13.61
N VAL A 96 1.27 -13.02 -13.46
CA VAL A 96 0.30 -13.59 -14.40
C VAL A 96 0.44 -12.92 -15.77
N TYR A 97 0.54 -11.60 -15.82
CA TYR A 97 0.73 -10.84 -17.06
C TYR A 97 2.01 -11.25 -17.78
N ALA A 98 3.15 -11.30 -17.07
CA ALA A 98 4.42 -11.72 -17.65
C ALA A 98 4.37 -13.17 -18.18
N THR A 99 3.73 -14.08 -17.43
CA THR A 99 3.55 -15.47 -17.83
C THR A 99 2.69 -15.60 -19.09
N ILE A 100 1.57 -14.89 -19.16
CA ILE A 100 0.69 -14.87 -20.35
C ILE A 100 1.46 -14.34 -21.55
N CYS A 101 2.19 -13.23 -21.42
CA CYS A 101 2.98 -12.68 -22.51
C CYS A 101 4.02 -13.70 -23.03
N LYS A 102 4.69 -14.39 -22.13
CA LYS A 102 5.67 -15.42 -22.48
C LYS A 102 5.01 -16.58 -23.25
N GLU A 103 3.92 -17.12 -22.75
CA GLU A 103 3.22 -18.26 -23.36
C GLU A 103 2.65 -17.92 -24.75
N LEU A 104 2.21 -16.68 -24.95
CA LEU A 104 1.68 -16.21 -26.22
C LEU A 104 2.75 -15.67 -27.17
N GLY A 105 4.04 -15.66 -26.79
CA GLY A 105 5.12 -15.06 -27.57
C GLY A 105 4.94 -13.55 -27.78
N GLN A 106 4.29 -12.87 -26.83
CA GLN A 106 4.06 -11.43 -26.86
C GLN A 106 5.05 -10.71 -25.94
N LYS A 107 5.30 -9.44 -26.24
CA LYS A 107 6.15 -8.63 -25.37
C LYS A 107 5.39 -8.23 -24.10
N PHE A 108 6.10 -8.23 -22.99
CA PHE A 108 5.69 -7.71 -21.69
C PHE A 108 5.82 -6.18 -21.70
N ILE A 109 4.74 -5.49 -22.13
CA ILE A 109 4.72 -4.05 -22.33
C ILE A 109 4.28 -3.37 -21.03
N PHE A 110 4.97 -2.28 -20.63
CA PHE A 110 4.58 -1.52 -19.44
C PHE A 110 3.16 -0.92 -19.60
N PRO A 111 2.20 -1.27 -18.73
CA PRO A 111 0.79 -0.91 -18.95
C PRO A 111 0.40 0.45 -18.35
N GLY A 112 1.30 1.09 -17.60
CA GLY A 112 1.02 2.35 -16.90
C GLY A 112 1.26 3.59 -17.75
N SER A 113 1.12 4.76 -17.12
CA SER A 113 1.36 6.06 -17.76
C SER A 113 2.84 6.40 -17.90
N GLU A 114 3.16 7.42 -18.70
CA GLU A 114 4.50 7.97 -18.82
C GLU A 114 5.03 8.50 -17.47
N ALA A 115 4.15 9.11 -16.69
CA ALA A 115 4.48 9.59 -15.36
C ALA A 115 4.91 8.43 -14.44
N GLN A 116 4.15 7.34 -14.39
CA GLN A 116 4.51 6.15 -13.62
C GLN A 116 5.82 5.52 -14.08
N TRP A 117 6.07 5.49 -15.40
CA TRP A 117 7.31 4.98 -15.97
C TRP A 117 8.55 5.75 -15.51
N ASN A 118 8.44 7.07 -15.43
CA ASN A 118 9.57 7.98 -15.22
C ASN A 118 9.75 8.47 -13.79
N PHE A 119 8.67 8.58 -13.00
CA PHE A 119 8.76 9.13 -11.66
C PHE A 119 9.29 8.12 -10.65
N ILE A 120 9.84 8.65 -9.57
CA ILE A 120 10.28 7.87 -8.42
C ILE A 120 9.03 7.41 -7.67
N THR A 121 9.04 6.14 -7.30
CA THR A 121 8.02 5.52 -6.46
C THR A 121 8.67 4.61 -5.44
N ASP A 122 7.89 4.17 -4.47
CA ASP A 122 8.24 3.17 -3.48
C ASP A 122 7.15 2.09 -3.40
N VAL A 123 7.33 1.12 -2.56
CA VAL A 123 6.38 0.06 -2.25
C VAL A 123 6.50 -0.34 -0.79
N THR A 124 5.52 -1.09 -0.31
CA THR A 124 5.52 -1.68 1.02
C THR A 124 5.66 -3.19 0.90
N ASP A 125 6.70 -3.76 1.49
CA ASP A 125 6.84 -5.20 1.62
C ASP A 125 5.84 -5.76 2.64
N SER A 126 5.21 -6.90 2.34
CA SER A 126 4.17 -7.48 3.19
C SER A 126 4.71 -7.99 4.52
N ASP A 127 5.95 -8.50 4.56
CA ASP A 127 6.55 -9.03 5.77
C ASP A 127 6.97 -7.87 6.69
N LEU A 128 7.58 -6.82 6.13
CA LEU A 128 7.90 -5.59 6.86
C LEU A 128 6.62 -4.94 7.42
N LEU A 129 5.54 -4.91 6.65
CA LEU A 129 4.24 -4.43 7.12
C LEU A 129 3.73 -5.26 8.30
N GLY A 130 3.85 -6.59 8.22
CA GLY A 130 3.49 -7.49 9.31
C GLY A 130 4.30 -7.23 10.59
N GLU A 131 5.60 -7.06 10.46
CA GLU A 131 6.49 -6.70 11.58
C GLU A 131 6.11 -5.37 12.22
N GLN A 132 5.83 -4.35 11.40
CA GLN A 132 5.37 -3.04 11.85
C GLN A 132 4.04 -3.11 12.61
N LEU A 133 3.08 -3.89 12.12
CA LEU A 133 1.80 -4.10 12.81
C LEU A 133 2.00 -4.76 14.18
N ILE A 134 2.86 -5.79 14.25
CA ILE A 134 3.19 -6.45 15.53
C ILE A 134 3.89 -5.47 16.48
N TRP A 135 4.86 -4.71 15.98
CA TRP A 135 5.54 -3.69 16.78
C TRP A 135 4.56 -2.68 17.37
N ALA A 136 3.68 -2.13 16.55
CA ALA A 136 2.69 -1.14 17.00
C ALA A 136 1.70 -1.75 18.00
N ALA A 137 1.34 -3.04 17.82
CA ALA A 137 0.46 -3.75 18.76
C ALA A 137 1.09 -4.01 20.14
N THR A 138 2.40 -4.05 20.21
CA THR A 138 3.14 -4.46 21.43
C THR A 138 3.96 -3.35 22.06
N ASN A 139 4.02 -2.17 21.43
CA ASN A 139 4.82 -1.04 21.89
C ASN A 139 3.94 0.16 22.23
N PRO A 140 4.08 0.76 23.43
CA PRO A 140 3.33 1.96 23.81
C PRO A 140 3.49 3.15 22.84
N ALA A 141 4.60 3.22 22.09
CA ALA A 141 4.82 4.24 21.08
C ALA A 141 3.90 4.07 19.85
N GLY A 142 3.22 2.94 19.71
CA GLY A 142 2.21 2.71 18.68
C GLY A 142 0.80 3.17 19.04
N GLU A 143 0.58 3.58 20.29
CA GLU A 143 -0.75 3.90 20.79
C GLU A 143 -1.24 5.28 20.30
N ASN A 144 -2.40 5.27 19.64
CA ASN A 144 -3.09 6.46 19.11
C ASN A 144 -2.27 7.27 18.09
N GLU A 145 -1.48 6.56 17.29
CA GLU A 145 -0.58 7.13 16.30
C GLU A 145 -0.90 6.63 14.87
N ALA A 146 -0.52 7.43 13.88
CA ALA A 146 -0.55 7.05 12.47
C ALA A 146 0.88 6.90 11.95
N PHE A 147 1.09 5.93 11.05
CA PHE A 147 2.39 5.62 10.47
C PHE A 147 2.32 5.47 8.97
N ASN A 148 3.22 6.12 8.25
CA ASN A 148 3.52 5.78 6.87
C ASN A 148 4.42 4.56 6.83
N ILE A 149 4.12 3.59 5.96
CA ILE A 149 4.91 2.36 5.86
C ILE A 149 5.34 2.14 4.43
N VAL A 150 6.65 2.18 4.23
CA VAL A 150 7.34 1.89 2.97
C VAL A 150 8.64 1.15 3.24
N ASN A 151 9.22 0.51 2.24
CA ASN A 151 10.49 -0.21 2.40
C ASN A 151 11.69 0.69 2.67
N GLY A 152 11.55 2.01 2.48
CA GLY A 152 12.68 2.94 2.54
C GLY A 152 13.49 3.03 1.25
N ASP A 153 13.36 2.08 0.33
CA ASP A 153 13.96 2.13 -1.00
C ASP A 153 13.01 2.76 -2.02
N THR A 154 13.59 3.49 -2.96
CA THR A 154 12.84 4.10 -4.06
C THR A 154 13.33 3.57 -5.40
N PHE A 155 12.43 3.49 -6.37
CA PHE A 155 12.76 3.03 -7.72
C PHE A 155 11.95 3.77 -8.79
N ARG A 156 12.25 3.47 -10.04
CA ARG A 156 11.45 3.86 -11.20
C ARG A 156 11.01 2.61 -11.93
N TRP A 157 9.77 2.57 -12.44
CA TRP A 157 9.29 1.43 -13.20
C TRP A 157 10.17 1.09 -14.39
N ARG A 158 10.73 2.09 -15.09
CA ARG A 158 11.68 1.87 -16.20
C ARG A 158 12.95 1.11 -15.80
N TRP A 159 13.27 1.08 -14.50
CA TRP A 159 14.40 0.33 -13.97
C TRP A 159 13.99 -1.06 -13.45
N LEU A 160 12.82 -1.16 -12.84
CA LEU A 160 12.32 -2.42 -12.28
C LEU A 160 11.73 -3.34 -13.38
N TRP A 161 11.07 -2.77 -14.39
CA TRP A 161 10.38 -3.51 -15.45
C TRP A 161 11.27 -4.52 -16.19
N PRO A 162 12.48 -4.13 -16.68
CA PRO A 162 13.39 -5.09 -17.30
C PRO A 162 13.82 -6.22 -16.37
N LYS A 163 13.94 -5.97 -15.06
CA LYS A 163 14.30 -7.00 -14.08
C LYS A 163 13.19 -8.03 -13.88
N ILE A 164 11.95 -7.57 -13.88
CA ILE A 164 10.79 -8.47 -13.85
C ILE A 164 10.78 -9.33 -15.12
N ALA A 165 10.92 -8.70 -16.28
CA ALA A 165 10.96 -9.41 -17.57
C ALA A 165 12.07 -10.45 -17.64
N GLU A 166 13.27 -10.12 -17.17
CA GLU A 166 14.41 -11.04 -17.07
C GLU A 166 14.08 -12.24 -16.17
N HIS A 167 13.48 -11.99 -15.00
CA HIS A 167 13.08 -13.04 -14.06
C HIS A 167 12.12 -14.05 -14.69
N PHE A 168 11.15 -13.59 -15.48
CA PHE A 168 10.19 -14.44 -16.18
C PHE A 168 10.70 -14.98 -17.51
N GLY A 169 11.82 -14.48 -18.03
CA GLY A 169 12.37 -14.83 -19.33
C GLY A 169 11.42 -14.46 -20.46
N VAL A 170 10.90 -13.25 -20.45
CA VAL A 170 9.98 -12.69 -21.46
C VAL A 170 10.58 -11.44 -22.09
N GLU A 171 10.40 -11.26 -23.40
CA GLU A 171 10.76 -10.01 -24.08
C GLU A 171 9.86 -8.87 -23.57
N TRP A 172 10.41 -7.67 -23.46
CA TRP A 172 9.68 -6.54 -22.91
C TRP A 172 9.83 -5.27 -23.75
N ASP A 173 8.88 -4.35 -23.54
CA ASP A 173 8.97 -2.96 -23.97
C ASP A 173 8.57 -2.03 -22.82
N GLY A 174 9.07 -0.79 -22.87
CA GLY A 174 8.68 0.27 -21.92
C GLY A 174 7.33 0.88 -22.26
N PHE A 175 7.09 2.08 -21.70
CA PHE A 175 5.93 2.90 -22.04
C PHE A 175 5.92 3.25 -23.54
N GLN A 176 4.81 3.02 -24.22
CA GLN A 176 4.71 3.18 -25.68
C GLN A 176 3.88 4.39 -26.15
N GLY A 177 3.58 5.33 -25.27
CA GLY A 177 2.93 6.59 -25.67
C GLY A 177 1.40 6.53 -25.88
N GLU A 178 0.77 5.38 -25.67
CA GLU A 178 -0.68 5.28 -25.63
C GLU A 178 -1.15 5.12 -24.19
N GLU A 179 -1.86 6.11 -23.67
CA GLU A 179 -2.65 5.90 -22.46
C GLU A 179 -3.72 4.87 -22.79
N ARG A 180 -3.56 3.66 -22.27
CA ARG A 180 -4.61 2.65 -22.36
C ARG A 180 -5.71 3.00 -21.36
N PRO A 181 -6.97 3.00 -21.77
CA PRO A 181 -8.10 3.31 -20.90
C PRO A 181 -8.22 2.37 -19.71
#